data_c0f01728664a17a62b49aedb4e5ad52c
#
_entry.id   c0f01728664a17a62b49aedb4e5ad52c
#
_cell.length_a   1.000
_cell.length_b   1.000
_cell.length_c   1.000
_cell.angle_alpha   90.00
_cell.angle_beta   90.00
_cell.angle_gamma   90.00
#
_symmetry.space_group_name_H-M   'P 1'
#
loop_
_entity.id
_entity.type
_entity.pdbx_description
1 polymer ?
#
loop_
_entity_poly.entity_id
_entity_poly.type
_entity_poly.pdbx_seq_one_letter_code
_entity_poly.pdbx_strand_id
1 'polypeptide(L)'
;LGENFKEPPPFDLQATYNDSAPKVPIVFVLTSGADPTQYLLQLAKTQGFTQGDNLKMVSLGQGQGPIAEKLMEDGTKKGHWVCLQNCHLCVSWLPTLDRLLEGLRDAESVSEDYRLWLTTMPTPSFPSTILQSSLKITQEPPKGLKANLGRSYIDLDVSNFEGCKQATAYKNLLFGLCFFNAVIQERRKYGAIGWNIAYQWMTSDLNFAQANLKLFLDEQPSVPWEALNVIISDVVYGGRVTDKQDVRLTRAILSTYLNPKSIDDPSYSYCPQLDERFKYRPPPEGEKDSYSTF
;
A
#
# COMPACT_ATOMS: atom_id res chain seq x y z
N LEU A 1 -17.73 2.41 26.35
CA LEU A 1 -16.49 2.60 25.61
C LEU A 1 -16.55 3.76 24.58
N GLY A 2 -17.72 4.22 24.12
CA GLY A 2 -17.91 5.36 23.23
C GLY A 2 -17.82 5.04 21.73
N GLU A 3 -18.15 6.03 20.89
CA GLU A 3 -18.21 5.84 19.43
C GLU A 3 -16.83 5.58 18.79
N ASN A 4 -15.77 6.08 19.37
CA ASN A 4 -14.41 5.91 18.90
C ASN A 4 -13.91 4.45 18.90
N PHE A 5 -14.63 3.53 19.54
CA PHE A 5 -14.26 2.11 19.63
C PHE A 5 -15.18 1.21 18.78
N LYS A 6 -16.06 1.78 17.95
CA LYS A 6 -16.90 1.03 17.01
C LYS A 6 -16.12 0.58 15.78
N GLU A 7 -15.16 1.40 15.34
CA GLU A 7 -14.26 1.11 14.22
C GLU A 7 -12.82 1.10 14.71
N PRO A 8 -11.94 0.21 14.19
CA PRO A 8 -10.54 0.27 14.53
C PRO A 8 -9.98 1.64 14.09
N PRO A 9 -9.14 2.30 14.91
CA PRO A 9 -8.56 3.57 14.54
C PRO A 9 -7.76 3.45 13.24
N PRO A 10 -7.72 4.49 12.41
CA PRO A 10 -6.88 4.48 11.23
C PRO A 10 -5.42 4.19 11.62
N PHE A 11 -4.72 3.49 10.77
CA PHE A 11 -3.31 3.17 11.00
C PHE A 11 -2.49 4.46 11.08
N ASP A 12 -1.91 4.71 12.25
CA ASP A 12 -1.02 5.84 12.51
C ASP A 12 0.35 5.34 12.99
N LEU A 13 1.32 5.40 12.09
CA LEU A 13 2.69 4.96 12.37
C LEU A 13 3.42 5.93 13.31
N GLN A 14 3.08 7.23 13.27
CA GLN A 14 3.66 8.23 14.17
C GLN A 14 3.24 7.98 15.61
N ALA A 15 1.96 7.72 15.84
CA ALA A 15 1.46 7.36 17.19
C ALA A 15 2.14 6.09 17.69
N THR A 16 2.28 5.07 16.83
CA THR A 16 2.98 3.83 17.17
C THR A 16 4.46 4.08 17.54
N TYR A 17 5.13 4.96 16.79
CA TYR A 17 6.52 5.34 17.10
C TYR A 17 6.63 6.03 18.45
N ASN A 18 5.70 6.93 18.79
CA ASN A 18 5.68 7.64 20.06
C ASN A 18 5.48 6.67 21.25
N ASP A 19 4.74 5.59 21.05
CA ASP A 19 4.52 4.55 22.06
C ASP A 19 5.67 3.53 22.12
N SER A 20 6.62 3.58 21.20
CA SER A 20 7.71 2.62 21.09
C SER A 20 8.87 2.96 22.02
N ALA A 21 9.62 1.94 22.43
CA ALA A 21 10.83 2.08 23.22
C ALA A 21 12.04 1.45 22.51
N PRO A 22 13.29 1.90 22.76
CA PRO A 22 14.49 1.40 22.09
C PRO A 22 14.72 -0.10 22.24
N LYS A 23 14.32 -0.69 23.34
CA LYS A 23 14.49 -2.12 23.64
C LYS A 23 13.31 -2.99 23.18
N VAL A 24 12.26 -2.39 22.64
CA VAL A 24 11.04 -3.08 22.19
C VAL A 24 10.99 -3.06 20.66
N PRO A 25 11.12 -4.20 20.00
CA PRO A 25 11.02 -4.26 18.54
C PRO A 25 9.61 -3.95 18.07
N ILE A 26 9.49 -3.34 16.91
CA ILE A 26 8.22 -3.07 16.23
C ILE A 26 8.08 -4.07 15.09
N VAL A 27 7.04 -4.88 15.12
CA VAL A 27 6.81 -5.95 14.14
C VAL A 27 5.61 -5.63 13.27
N PHE A 28 5.83 -5.44 11.98
CA PHE A 28 4.77 -5.43 10.98
C PHE A 28 4.40 -6.88 10.60
N VAL A 29 3.20 -7.28 10.94
CA VAL A 29 2.62 -8.54 10.48
C VAL A 29 1.85 -8.25 9.21
N LEU A 30 2.42 -8.63 8.07
CA LEU A 30 1.94 -8.27 6.74
C LEU A 30 0.94 -9.30 6.23
N THR A 31 -0.08 -8.82 5.55
CA THR A 31 -0.90 -9.64 4.66
C THR A 31 -0.35 -9.58 3.23
N SER A 32 -0.75 -10.54 2.41
CA SER A 32 -0.31 -10.59 1.00
C SER A 32 -0.60 -9.27 0.28
N GLY A 33 0.43 -8.66 -0.31
CA GLY A 33 0.34 -7.38 -1.02
C GLY A 33 0.46 -6.12 -0.14
N ALA A 34 0.64 -6.25 1.17
CA ALA A 34 0.95 -5.13 2.03
C ALA A 34 2.46 -4.87 2.06
N ASP A 35 2.87 -3.62 1.87
CA ASP A 35 4.25 -3.16 2.00
C ASP A 35 4.29 -1.89 2.87
N PRO A 36 4.85 -1.95 4.09
CA PRO A 36 4.94 -0.81 4.98
C PRO A 36 6.17 0.08 4.70
N THR A 37 7.01 -0.29 3.74
CA THR A 37 8.31 0.35 3.52
C THR A 37 8.17 1.84 3.24
N GLN A 38 7.22 2.25 2.42
CA GLN A 38 7.01 3.66 2.11
C GLN A 38 6.58 4.47 3.34
N TYR A 39 5.68 3.93 4.16
CA TYR A 39 5.26 4.59 5.41
C TYR A 39 6.42 4.72 6.40
N LEU A 40 7.24 3.67 6.50
CA LEU A 40 8.46 3.70 7.35
C LEU A 40 9.45 4.74 6.85
N LEU A 41 9.70 4.83 5.55
CA LEU A 41 10.60 5.82 4.95
C LEU A 41 10.08 7.26 5.14
N GLN A 42 8.78 7.48 5.02
CA GLN A 42 8.16 8.77 5.26
C GLN A 42 8.29 9.17 6.73
N LEU A 43 7.99 8.27 7.67
CA LEU A 43 8.18 8.49 9.10
C LEU A 43 9.65 8.78 9.41
N ALA A 44 10.57 7.97 8.90
CA ALA A 44 12.00 8.15 9.09
C ALA A 44 12.46 9.55 8.66
N LYS A 45 12.02 10.00 7.48
CA LYS A 45 12.32 11.36 6.98
C LYS A 45 11.80 12.46 7.90
N THR A 46 10.59 12.32 8.46
CA THR A 46 10.03 13.31 9.41
C THR A 46 10.80 13.32 10.73
N GLN A 47 11.38 12.19 11.14
CA GLN A 47 12.21 12.07 12.34
C GLN A 47 13.70 12.35 12.10
N GLY A 48 14.09 12.76 10.88
CA GLY A 48 15.49 13.08 10.55
C GLY A 48 16.36 11.87 10.23
N PHE A 49 15.76 10.71 9.96
CA PHE A 49 16.47 9.50 9.54
C PHE A 49 16.47 9.35 8.02
N THR A 50 17.66 9.06 7.47
CA THR A 50 17.88 8.91 6.02
C THR A 50 18.31 7.49 5.70
N GLN A 51 17.68 6.89 4.69
CA GLN A 51 18.03 5.55 4.24
C GLN A 51 19.48 5.50 3.74
N GLY A 52 20.23 4.49 4.19
CA GLY A 52 21.64 4.29 3.87
C GLY A 52 22.59 4.93 4.88
N ASP A 53 22.18 5.98 5.59
CA ASP A 53 22.99 6.64 6.63
C ASP A 53 22.57 6.13 8.02
N ASN A 54 21.55 6.66 8.64
CA ASN A 54 21.08 6.31 9.98
C ASN A 54 19.80 5.43 9.99
N LEU A 55 19.20 5.14 8.83
CA LEU A 55 18.23 4.07 8.62
C LEU A 55 18.86 2.95 7.79
N LYS A 56 19.10 1.80 8.39
CA LYS A 56 19.64 0.60 7.73
C LYS A 56 18.53 -0.39 7.47
N MET A 57 18.43 -0.85 6.23
CA MET A 57 17.42 -1.82 5.81
C MET A 57 18.09 -3.03 5.19
N VAL A 58 17.68 -4.22 5.60
CA VAL A 58 18.14 -5.48 5.02
C VAL A 58 16.98 -6.45 4.89
N SER A 59 16.86 -7.08 3.72
CA SER A 59 15.89 -8.16 3.50
C SER A 59 16.52 -9.48 3.88
N LEU A 60 15.90 -10.21 4.80
CA LEU A 60 16.40 -11.48 5.32
C LEU A 60 16.17 -12.60 4.30
N GLY A 61 17.08 -12.70 3.32
CA GLY A 61 17.24 -13.87 2.48
C GLY A 61 18.29 -14.85 3.05
N GLN A 62 18.62 -15.88 2.28
CA GLN A 62 19.66 -16.83 2.69
C GLN A 62 21.02 -16.12 2.90
N GLY A 63 21.65 -16.38 4.04
CA GLY A 63 22.98 -15.83 4.37
C GLY A 63 23.02 -14.40 4.89
N GLN A 64 21.89 -13.70 5.03
CA GLN A 64 21.85 -12.30 5.49
C GLN A 64 21.84 -12.14 7.03
N GLY A 65 21.73 -13.23 7.78
CA GLY A 65 21.73 -13.22 9.25
C GLY A 65 22.91 -12.46 9.88
N PRO A 66 24.18 -12.79 9.55
CA PRO A 66 25.33 -12.09 10.11
C PRO A 66 25.39 -10.59 9.82
N ILE A 67 24.85 -10.17 8.68
CA ILE A 67 24.74 -8.74 8.33
C ILE A 67 23.70 -8.06 9.23
N ALA A 68 22.56 -8.72 9.45
CA ALA A 68 21.53 -8.23 10.36
C ALA A 68 22.04 -8.08 11.81
N GLU A 69 22.80 -9.06 12.31
CA GLU A 69 23.42 -9.02 13.64
C GLU A 69 24.32 -7.79 13.79
N LYS A 70 25.22 -7.57 12.83
CA LYS A 70 26.12 -6.42 12.83
C LYS A 70 25.37 -5.09 12.77
N LEU A 71 24.32 -5.01 11.95
CA LEU A 71 23.51 -3.80 11.85
C LEU A 71 22.75 -3.51 13.15
N MET A 72 22.26 -4.54 13.84
CA MET A 72 21.63 -4.38 15.15
C MET A 72 22.63 -3.91 16.21
N GLU A 73 23.83 -4.51 16.26
CA GLU A 73 24.88 -4.12 17.19
C GLU A 73 25.37 -2.68 16.94
N ASP A 74 25.63 -2.31 15.70
CA ASP A 74 25.99 -0.93 15.35
C ASP A 74 24.86 0.06 15.65
N GLY A 75 23.61 -0.34 15.38
CA GLY A 75 22.44 0.47 15.58
C GLY A 75 22.18 0.79 17.04
N THR A 76 22.31 -0.18 17.94
CA THR A 76 22.13 0.02 19.40
C THR A 76 23.13 1.01 19.98
N LYS A 77 24.37 1.03 19.47
CA LYS A 77 25.42 1.94 19.90
C LYS A 77 25.26 3.36 19.33
N LYS A 78 24.85 3.47 18.06
CA LYS A 78 24.82 4.74 17.32
C LYS A 78 23.45 5.39 17.26
N GLY A 79 22.41 4.73 17.73
CA GLY A 79 21.03 5.22 17.65
C GLY A 79 20.42 5.12 16.25
N HIS A 80 20.89 4.19 15.42
CA HIS A 80 20.35 4.02 14.08
C HIS A 80 19.03 3.24 14.11
N TRP A 81 18.16 3.50 13.16
CA TRP A 81 17.03 2.63 12.88
C TRP A 81 17.47 1.44 12.04
N VAL A 82 17.06 0.25 12.44
CA VAL A 82 17.35 -0.99 11.71
C VAL A 82 16.04 -1.65 11.30
N CYS A 83 15.86 -1.90 10.01
CA CYS A 83 14.69 -2.56 9.48
C CYS A 83 15.09 -3.91 8.85
N LEU A 84 14.65 -5.01 9.48
CA LEU A 84 14.83 -6.36 8.98
C LEU A 84 13.55 -6.79 8.25
N GLN A 85 13.65 -6.93 6.94
CA GLN A 85 12.49 -7.24 6.10
C GLN A 85 12.39 -8.74 5.84
N ASN A 86 11.14 -9.22 5.70
CA ASN A 86 10.82 -10.59 5.32
C ASN A 86 11.42 -11.65 6.27
N CYS A 87 11.35 -11.41 7.57
CA CYS A 87 11.91 -12.31 8.58
C CYS A 87 11.43 -13.76 8.45
N HIS A 88 10.21 -13.97 7.93
CA HIS A 88 9.64 -15.30 7.70
C HIS A 88 10.39 -16.15 6.66
N LEU A 89 11.23 -15.54 5.80
CA LEU A 89 12.01 -16.26 4.80
C LEU A 89 13.28 -16.91 5.37
N CYS A 90 13.74 -16.46 6.54
CA CYS A 90 14.97 -16.96 7.17
C CYS A 90 14.68 -17.73 8.45
N VAL A 91 13.88 -18.80 8.34
CA VAL A 91 13.39 -19.59 9.49
C VAL A 91 14.54 -20.13 10.35
N SER A 92 15.65 -20.56 9.74
CA SER A 92 16.81 -21.09 10.46
C SER A 92 17.53 -20.07 11.34
N TRP A 93 17.37 -18.79 11.07
CA TRP A 93 17.99 -17.71 11.83
C TRP A 93 17.07 -17.10 12.89
N LEU A 94 15.77 -17.37 12.86
CA LEU A 94 14.81 -16.86 13.85
C LEU A 94 15.17 -17.15 15.30
N PRO A 95 15.70 -18.36 15.66
CA PRO A 95 16.18 -18.60 17.02
C PRO A 95 17.35 -17.71 17.44
N THR A 96 18.19 -17.31 16.49
CA THR A 96 19.27 -16.34 16.75
C THR A 96 18.72 -14.94 16.97
N LEU A 97 17.74 -14.52 16.16
CA LEU A 97 17.03 -13.26 16.36
C LEU A 97 16.39 -13.21 17.76
N ASP A 98 15.75 -14.27 18.21
CA ASP A 98 15.12 -14.34 19.54
C ASP A 98 16.14 -14.10 20.65
N ARG A 99 17.31 -14.75 20.59
CA ARG A 99 18.41 -14.52 21.54
C ARG A 99 18.97 -13.10 21.50
N LEU A 100 19.07 -12.51 20.31
CA LEU A 100 19.53 -11.13 20.16
C LEU A 100 18.55 -10.13 20.80
N LEU A 101 17.25 -10.40 20.70
CA LEU A 101 16.22 -9.59 21.32
C LEU A 101 16.17 -9.75 22.84
N GLU A 102 16.46 -10.94 23.35
CA GLU A 102 16.68 -11.15 24.80
C GLU A 102 17.87 -10.33 25.29
N GLY A 103 19.01 -10.43 24.60
CA GLY A 103 20.19 -9.63 24.90
C GLY A 103 19.96 -8.12 24.81
N LEU A 104 19.12 -7.67 23.90
CA LEU A 104 18.75 -6.25 23.76
C LEU A 104 17.92 -5.76 24.96
N ARG A 105 17.03 -6.59 25.49
CA ARG A 105 16.26 -6.27 26.71
C ARG A 105 17.15 -6.10 27.93
N ASP A 106 18.14 -6.99 28.07
CA ASP A 106 19.05 -7.05 29.23
C ASP A 106 20.22 -6.07 29.11
N ALA A 107 20.43 -5.47 27.94
CA ALA A 107 21.52 -4.53 27.71
C ALA A 107 21.45 -3.32 28.64
N GLU A 108 22.54 -2.97 29.30
CA GLU A 108 22.61 -1.84 30.22
C GLU A 108 22.47 -0.49 29.52
N SER A 109 23.04 -0.37 28.31
CA SER A 109 23.01 0.86 27.52
C SER A 109 22.56 0.61 26.08
N VAL A 110 21.46 1.24 25.68
CA VAL A 110 20.94 1.29 24.32
C VAL A 110 20.64 2.76 24.03
N SER A 111 21.04 3.24 22.86
CA SER A 111 20.71 4.62 22.47
C SER A 111 19.19 4.85 22.44
N GLU A 112 18.72 5.97 22.97
CA GLU A 112 17.30 6.35 23.01
C GLU A 112 16.68 6.48 21.61
N ASP A 113 17.49 6.81 20.60
CA ASP A 113 17.04 6.96 19.21
C ASP A 113 16.95 5.62 18.47
N TYR A 114 17.53 4.54 19.01
CA TYR A 114 17.51 3.23 18.37
C TYR A 114 16.08 2.69 18.23
N ARG A 115 15.76 2.21 17.05
CA ARG A 115 14.51 1.45 16.82
C ARG A 115 14.78 0.26 15.92
N LEU A 116 14.22 -0.89 16.31
CA LEU A 116 14.25 -2.12 15.51
C LEU A 116 12.87 -2.37 14.89
N TRP A 117 12.84 -2.38 13.57
CA TRP A 117 11.66 -2.65 12.77
C TRP A 117 11.79 -4.03 12.13
N LEU A 118 10.78 -4.87 12.28
CA LEU A 118 10.72 -6.19 11.69
C LEU A 118 9.52 -6.27 10.76
N THR A 119 9.66 -6.90 9.59
CA THR A 119 8.50 -7.25 8.76
C THR A 119 8.41 -8.75 8.61
N THR A 120 7.24 -9.31 8.77
CA THR A 120 6.99 -10.75 8.62
C THR A 120 5.60 -11.01 8.07
N MET A 121 5.43 -12.08 7.31
CA MET A 121 4.12 -12.66 7.04
C MET A 121 3.74 -13.64 8.17
N PRO A 122 2.44 -13.85 8.42
CA PRO A 122 2.00 -14.87 9.35
C PRO A 122 2.58 -16.24 8.96
N THR A 123 3.34 -16.83 9.86
CA THR A 123 3.89 -18.16 9.69
C THR A 123 3.93 -18.90 11.03
N PRO A 124 3.62 -20.19 11.07
CA PRO A 124 3.70 -20.99 12.30
C PRO A 124 5.12 -21.08 12.87
N SER A 125 6.14 -20.88 12.02
CA SER A 125 7.55 -20.95 12.40
C SER A 125 8.07 -19.67 13.07
N PHE A 126 7.30 -18.59 13.14
CA PHE A 126 7.75 -17.36 13.77
C PHE A 126 7.67 -17.47 15.30
N PRO A 127 8.76 -17.17 16.04
CA PRO A 127 8.79 -17.36 17.50
C PRO A 127 7.73 -16.50 18.21
N SER A 128 6.93 -17.16 19.05
CA SER A 128 5.90 -16.48 19.84
C SER A 128 6.51 -15.51 20.88
N THR A 129 7.71 -15.80 21.36
CA THR A 129 8.49 -14.95 22.27
C THR A 129 8.76 -13.57 21.69
N ILE A 130 9.15 -13.50 20.40
CA ILE A 130 9.35 -12.24 19.69
C ILE A 130 8.03 -11.47 19.59
N LEU A 131 6.94 -12.16 19.23
CA LEU A 131 5.62 -11.51 19.14
C LEU A 131 5.13 -11.00 20.49
N GLN A 132 5.33 -11.77 21.57
CA GLN A 132 4.88 -11.35 22.91
C GLN A 132 5.62 -10.12 23.42
N SER A 133 6.91 -10.00 23.09
CA SER A 133 7.78 -8.92 23.56
C SER A 133 7.89 -7.73 22.62
N SER A 134 7.16 -7.73 21.52
CA SER A 134 7.20 -6.68 20.51
C SER A 134 5.90 -5.88 20.44
N LEU A 135 6.00 -4.67 19.91
CA LEU A 135 4.86 -3.88 19.52
C LEU A 135 4.41 -4.35 18.13
N LYS A 136 3.22 -4.91 18.06
CA LYS A 136 2.71 -5.54 16.83
C LYS A 136 1.82 -4.58 16.06
N ILE A 137 2.12 -4.44 14.78
CA ILE A 137 1.31 -3.70 13.82
C ILE A 137 0.79 -4.68 12.79
N THR A 138 -0.50 -4.85 12.70
CA THR A 138 -1.13 -5.61 11.62
C THR A 138 -1.59 -4.63 10.54
N GLN A 139 -1.09 -4.80 9.33
CA GLN A 139 -1.53 -4.03 8.19
C GLN A 139 -2.38 -4.93 7.29
N GLU A 140 -3.68 -4.84 7.47
CA GLU A 140 -4.61 -5.46 6.53
C GLU A 140 -4.92 -4.51 5.38
N PRO A 141 -5.05 -5.03 4.13
CA PRO A 141 -5.52 -4.21 3.04
C PRO A 141 -6.95 -3.73 3.34
N PRO A 142 -7.31 -2.53 2.91
CA PRO A 142 -8.64 -1.99 3.14
C PRO A 142 -9.70 -2.93 2.58
N LYS A 143 -10.79 -3.13 3.32
CA LYS A 143 -11.91 -4.01 2.94
C LYS A 143 -13.06 -3.16 2.41
N GLY A 144 -13.54 -3.50 1.23
CA GLY A 144 -14.66 -2.83 0.57
C GLY A 144 -14.24 -1.71 -0.39
N LEU A 145 -15.16 -1.37 -1.29
CA LEU A 145 -14.90 -0.39 -2.34
C LEU A 145 -14.56 0.99 -1.77
N LYS A 146 -15.33 1.46 -0.79
CA LYS A 146 -15.14 2.77 -0.16
C LYS A 146 -13.75 2.91 0.47
N ALA A 147 -13.33 1.92 1.26
CA ALA A 147 -12.03 1.96 1.93
C ALA A 147 -10.85 1.88 0.94
N ASN A 148 -10.96 1.04 -0.11
CA ASN A 148 -9.94 0.94 -1.16
C ASN A 148 -9.85 2.24 -1.97
N LEU A 149 -10.99 2.84 -2.32
CA LEU A 149 -11.05 4.10 -3.04
C LEU A 149 -10.45 5.24 -2.22
N GLY A 150 -10.88 5.39 -0.97
CA GLY A 150 -10.37 6.41 -0.05
C GLY A 150 -8.85 6.31 0.13
N ARG A 151 -8.31 5.08 0.30
CA ARG A 151 -6.87 4.88 0.39
C ARG A 151 -6.12 5.33 -0.86
N SER A 152 -6.66 5.07 -2.06
CA SER A 152 -6.04 5.50 -3.31
C SER A 152 -5.86 7.02 -3.37
N TYR A 153 -6.77 7.79 -2.75
CA TYR A 153 -6.65 9.25 -2.66
C TYR A 153 -5.72 9.72 -1.55
N ILE A 154 -5.64 9.01 -0.42
CA ILE A 154 -4.69 9.35 0.66
C ILE A 154 -3.26 9.26 0.16
N ASP A 155 -2.93 8.19 -0.58
CA ASP A 155 -1.60 7.93 -1.11
C ASP A 155 -1.22 8.83 -2.31
N LEU A 156 -2.20 9.55 -2.90
CA LEU A 156 -1.99 10.44 -4.04
C LEU A 156 -1.35 11.77 -3.61
N ASP A 157 -0.31 12.20 -4.33
CA ASP A 157 0.30 13.51 -4.12
C ASP A 157 -0.59 14.63 -4.69
N VAL A 158 -0.78 15.71 -3.92
CA VAL A 158 -1.59 16.89 -4.31
C VAL A 158 -1.03 17.53 -5.59
N SER A 159 0.29 17.61 -5.74
CA SER A 159 0.93 18.16 -6.94
C SER A 159 0.61 17.35 -8.21
N ASN A 160 0.44 16.04 -8.06
CA ASN A 160 0.03 15.17 -9.16
C ASN A 160 -1.45 15.30 -9.48
N PHE A 161 -2.29 15.56 -8.46
CA PHE A 161 -3.73 15.70 -8.64
C PHE A 161 -4.11 17.02 -9.35
N GLU A 162 -3.41 18.12 -9.05
CA GLU A 162 -3.73 19.44 -9.60
C GLU A 162 -2.89 19.83 -10.82
N GLY A 163 -1.74 19.19 -11.02
CA GLY A 163 -0.74 19.58 -12.01
C GLY A 163 -0.97 19.07 -13.44
N CYS A 164 -2.19 18.68 -13.85
CA CYS A 164 -2.48 18.21 -15.20
C CYS A 164 -3.03 19.33 -16.08
N LYS A 165 -2.61 19.41 -17.37
CA LYS A 165 -3.11 20.41 -18.32
C LYS A 165 -4.62 20.28 -18.59
N GLN A 166 -5.14 19.07 -18.64
CA GLN A 166 -6.56 18.75 -18.81
C GLN A 166 -7.18 18.39 -17.43
N ALA A 167 -7.18 19.34 -16.48
CA ALA A 167 -7.51 19.09 -15.09
C ALA A 167 -8.86 18.40 -14.86
N THR A 168 -9.94 18.86 -15.48
CA THR A 168 -11.29 18.29 -15.32
C THR A 168 -11.36 16.87 -15.85
N ALA A 169 -10.83 16.62 -17.06
CA ALA A 169 -10.78 15.27 -17.63
C ALA A 169 -9.92 14.32 -16.76
N TYR A 170 -8.76 14.81 -16.29
CA TYR A 170 -7.87 14.04 -15.45
C TYR A 170 -8.54 13.64 -14.14
N LYS A 171 -9.19 14.57 -13.43
CA LYS A 171 -9.86 14.27 -12.15
C LYS A 171 -10.97 13.23 -12.31
N ASN A 172 -11.80 13.33 -13.35
CA ASN A 172 -12.87 12.38 -13.63
C ASN A 172 -12.32 10.98 -13.99
N LEU A 173 -11.31 10.92 -14.85
CA LEU A 173 -10.69 9.67 -15.25
C LEU A 173 -9.86 9.04 -14.12
N LEU A 174 -9.21 9.85 -13.30
CA LEU A 174 -8.49 9.39 -12.11
C LEU A 174 -9.46 8.75 -11.11
N PHE A 175 -10.63 9.35 -10.90
CA PHE A 175 -11.66 8.75 -10.05
C PHE A 175 -12.11 7.40 -10.61
N GLY A 176 -12.39 7.32 -11.92
CA GLY A 176 -12.71 6.07 -12.59
C GLY A 176 -11.61 5.01 -12.46
N LEU A 177 -10.34 5.41 -12.59
CA LEU A 177 -9.19 4.53 -12.44
C LEU A 177 -9.04 4.00 -11.00
N CYS A 178 -9.18 4.87 -10.00
CA CYS A 178 -9.15 4.46 -8.60
C CYS A 178 -10.33 3.54 -8.26
N PHE A 179 -11.51 3.80 -8.84
CA PHE A 179 -12.68 2.93 -8.67
C PHE A 179 -12.47 1.57 -9.34
N PHE A 180 -11.93 1.55 -10.56
CA PHE A 180 -11.52 0.31 -11.23
C PHE A 180 -10.56 -0.50 -10.36
N ASN A 181 -9.51 0.13 -9.84
CA ASN A 181 -8.56 -0.53 -8.95
C ASN A 181 -9.26 -1.13 -7.71
N ALA A 182 -10.17 -0.39 -7.08
CA ALA A 182 -10.93 -0.89 -5.94
C ALA A 182 -11.79 -2.11 -6.30
N VAL A 183 -12.45 -2.09 -7.46
CA VAL A 183 -13.29 -3.19 -7.94
C VAL A 183 -12.47 -4.45 -8.21
N ILE A 184 -11.35 -4.35 -8.91
CA ILE A 184 -10.52 -5.53 -9.21
C ILE A 184 -9.91 -6.14 -7.95
N GLN A 185 -9.55 -5.32 -6.95
CA GLN A 185 -9.08 -5.78 -5.65
C GLN A 185 -10.19 -6.52 -4.89
N GLU A 186 -11.41 -5.97 -4.84
CA GLU A 186 -12.53 -6.60 -4.15
C GLU A 186 -12.98 -7.90 -4.83
N ARG A 187 -12.96 -7.98 -6.16
CA ARG A 187 -13.32 -9.19 -6.92
C ARG A 187 -12.49 -10.41 -6.53
N ARG A 188 -11.26 -10.24 -6.05
CA ARG A 188 -10.41 -11.34 -5.55
C ARG A 188 -11.06 -12.16 -4.45
N LYS A 189 -11.95 -11.56 -3.66
CA LYS A 189 -12.62 -12.22 -2.53
C LYS A 189 -13.66 -13.26 -2.97
N TYR A 190 -14.07 -13.21 -4.23
CA TYR A 190 -15.14 -14.06 -4.76
C TYR A 190 -14.64 -15.30 -5.50
N GLY A 191 -13.35 -15.64 -5.37
CA GLY A 191 -12.77 -16.81 -6.01
C GLY A 191 -12.98 -16.83 -7.53
N ALA A 192 -13.36 -17.96 -8.09
CA ALA A 192 -13.55 -18.15 -9.54
C ALA A 192 -14.68 -17.28 -10.16
N ILE A 193 -15.63 -16.81 -9.37
CA ILE A 193 -16.65 -15.86 -9.83
C ILE A 193 -16.02 -14.47 -10.06
N GLY A 194 -15.01 -14.14 -9.29
CA GLY A 194 -14.26 -12.90 -9.43
C GLY A 194 -13.19 -12.99 -10.51
N TRP A 195 -12.28 -13.97 -10.37
CA TRP A 195 -11.14 -14.22 -11.25
C TRP A 195 -10.85 -15.71 -11.34
N ASN A 196 -10.51 -16.21 -12.52
CA ASN A 196 -10.14 -17.62 -12.70
C ASN A 196 -8.87 -17.98 -11.92
N ILE A 197 -7.94 -17.01 -11.83
CA ILE A 197 -6.69 -17.13 -11.06
C ILE A 197 -6.63 -16.01 -10.02
N ALA A 198 -6.13 -16.31 -8.84
CA ALA A 198 -5.97 -15.33 -7.76
C ALA A 198 -4.77 -14.39 -8.06
N TYR A 199 -5.02 -13.30 -8.78
CA TYR A 199 -4.02 -12.27 -9.06
C TYR A 199 -3.80 -11.35 -7.86
N GLN A 200 -2.60 -10.77 -7.81
CA GLN A 200 -2.25 -9.75 -6.82
C GLN A 200 -1.79 -8.49 -7.54
N TRP A 201 -2.55 -7.42 -7.38
CA TRP A 201 -2.16 -6.09 -7.84
C TRP A 201 -1.65 -5.27 -6.66
N MET A 202 -0.61 -4.49 -6.90
CA MET A 202 0.08 -3.67 -5.91
C MET A 202 -0.28 -2.20 -6.08
N THR A 203 0.02 -1.40 -5.08
CA THR A 203 -0.09 0.07 -5.17
C THR A 203 0.76 0.63 -6.30
N SER A 204 1.91 0.01 -6.62
CA SER A 204 2.73 0.38 -7.76
C SER A 204 2.00 0.30 -9.10
N ASP A 205 1.13 -0.68 -9.30
CA ASP A 205 0.37 -0.82 -10.55
C ASP A 205 -0.61 0.36 -10.73
N LEU A 206 -1.27 0.79 -9.64
CA LEU A 206 -2.10 2.00 -9.65
C LEU A 206 -1.27 3.26 -9.91
N ASN A 207 -0.13 3.41 -9.25
CA ASN A 207 0.75 4.57 -9.44
C ASN A 207 1.27 4.66 -10.89
N PHE A 208 1.63 3.54 -11.50
CA PHE A 208 2.00 3.49 -12.92
C PHE A 208 0.83 3.86 -13.84
N ALA A 209 -0.36 3.36 -13.55
CA ALA A 209 -1.56 3.70 -14.33
C ALA A 209 -1.88 5.20 -14.23
N GLN A 210 -1.79 5.79 -13.04
CA GLN A 210 -1.99 7.22 -12.81
C GLN A 210 -0.96 8.07 -13.54
N ALA A 211 0.32 7.69 -13.50
CA ALA A 211 1.40 8.39 -14.20
C ALA A 211 1.19 8.37 -15.71
N ASN A 212 0.80 7.21 -16.28
CA ASN A 212 0.48 7.11 -17.71
C ASN A 212 -0.75 7.94 -18.08
N LEU A 213 -1.82 7.89 -17.28
CA LEU A 213 -3.01 8.71 -17.50
C LEU A 213 -2.64 10.19 -17.57
N LYS A 214 -1.87 10.70 -16.60
CA LYS A 214 -1.41 12.08 -16.57
C LYS A 214 -0.55 12.43 -17.78
N LEU A 215 0.42 11.59 -18.11
CA LEU A 215 1.33 11.77 -19.25
C LEU A 215 0.55 11.94 -20.56
N PHE A 216 -0.40 11.04 -20.84
CA PHE A 216 -1.21 11.11 -22.06
C PHE A 216 -2.09 12.37 -22.12
N LEU A 217 -2.66 12.79 -21.00
CA LEU A 217 -3.47 14.02 -20.95
C LEU A 217 -2.63 15.31 -21.03
N ASP A 218 -1.37 15.25 -20.61
CA ASP A 218 -0.44 16.39 -20.72
C ASP A 218 0.17 16.53 -22.12
N GLU A 219 0.38 15.41 -22.82
CA GLU A 219 1.05 15.41 -24.13
C GLU A 219 0.09 15.48 -25.33
N GLN A 220 -1.12 14.93 -25.19
CA GLN A 220 -2.09 14.84 -26.27
C GLN A 220 -3.15 15.95 -26.20
N PRO A 221 -3.58 16.52 -27.35
CA PRO A 221 -4.63 17.55 -27.36
C PRO A 221 -6.02 16.99 -27.06
N SER A 222 -6.22 15.69 -27.24
CA SER A 222 -7.45 14.98 -26.94
C SER A 222 -7.13 13.64 -26.26
N VAL A 223 -8.09 13.10 -25.51
CA VAL A 223 -7.89 11.84 -24.78
C VAL A 223 -7.72 10.67 -25.73
N PRO A 224 -6.56 9.98 -25.75
CA PRO A 224 -6.29 8.84 -26.63
C PRO A 224 -6.87 7.55 -26.06
N TRP A 225 -8.18 7.35 -26.18
CA TRP A 225 -8.93 6.28 -25.49
C TRP A 225 -8.38 4.88 -25.74
N GLU A 226 -8.04 4.55 -26.97
CA GLU A 226 -7.52 3.21 -27.31
C GLU A 226 -6.16 2.96 -26.64
N ALA A 227 -5.26 3.93 -26.74
CA ALA A 227 -3.93 3.82 -26.15
C ALA A 227 -3.99 3.71 -24.62
N LEU A 228 -4.82 4.54 -23.97
CA LEU A 228 -5.04 4.50 -22.52
C LEU A 228 -5.59 3.15 -22.08
N ASN A 229 -6.63 2.66 -22.76
CA ASN A 229 -7.23 1.38 -22.39
C ASN A 229 -6.21 0.24 -22.55
N VAL A 230 -5.47 0.17 -23.67
CA VAL A 230 -4.46 -0.88 -23.89
C VAL A 230 -3.33 -0.80 -22.85
N ILE A 231 -2.78 0.38 -22.59
CA ILE A 231 -1.67 0.52 -21.65
C ILE A 231 -2.11 0.16 -20.24
N ILE A 232 -3.26 0.64 -19.80
CA ILE A 232 -3.73 0.37 -18.43
C ILE A 232 -4.18 -1.10 -18.31
N SER A 233 -5.03 -1.61 -19.22
CA SER A 233 -5.58 -2.96 -19.06
C SER A 233 -4.60 -4.07 -19.39
N ASP A 234 -3.76 -3.90 -20.41
CA ASP A 234 -2.95 -5.01 -20.94
C ASP A 234 -1.50 -4.96 -20.46
N VAL A 235 -0.95 -3.76 -20.31
CA VAL A 235 0.45 -3.60 -19.90
C VAL A 235 0.56 -3.49 -18.39
N VAL A 236 -0.14 -2.53 -17.77
CA VAL A 236 0.01 -2.25 -16.34
C VAL A 236 -0.65 -3.35 -15.51
N TYR A 237 -1.96 -3.52 -15.62
CA TYR A 237 -2.68 -4.52 -14.86
C TYR A 237 -2.62 -5.92 -15.49
N GLY A 238 -2.70 -5.97 -16.80
CA GLY A 238 -2.70 -7.22 -17.57
C GLY A 238 -1.36 -7.94 -17.59
N GLY A 239 -0.24 -7.25 -17.31
CA GLY A 239 1.08 -7.88 -17.18
C GLY A 239 1.13 -8.96 -16.08
N ARG A 240 0.20 -8.94 -15.14
CA ARG A 240 0.04 -9.97 -14.10
C ARG A 240 -1.04 -11.00 -14.42
N VAL A 241 -1.88 -10.75 -15.42
CA VAL A 241 -3.03 -11.59 -15.76
C VAL A 241 -2.62 -12.61 -16.82
N THR A 242 -2.60 -13.88 -16.46
CA THR A 242 -2.13 -14.96 -17.33
C THR A 242 -3.26 -15.69 -18.03
N ASP A 243 -4.47 -15.68 -17.51
CA ASP A 243 -5.63 -16.30 -18.12
C ASP A 243 -6.26 -15.39 -19.19
N LYS A 244 -6.55 -15.93 -20.39
CA LYS A 244 -7.10 -15.17 -21.52
C LYS A 244 -8.50 -14.60 -21.27
N GLN A 245 -9.33 -15.29 -20.50
CA GLN A 245 -10.67 -14.81 -20.17
C GLN A 245 -10.58 -13.65 -19.18
N ASP A 246 -9.68 -13.75 -18.21
CA ASP A 246 -9.44 -12.70 -17.22
C ASP A 246 -8.84 -11.44 -17.87
N VAL A 247 -8.00 -11.56 -18.90
CA VAL A 247 -7.53 -10.41 -19.72
C VAL A 247 -8.72 -9.69 -20.36
N ARG A 248 -9.64 -10.44 -20.99
CA ARG A 248 -10.86 -9.86 -21.58
C ARG A 248 -11.74 -9.20 -20.54
N LEU A 249 -11.87 -9.83 -19.37
CA LEU A 249 -12.63 -9.30 -18.24
C LEU A 249 -12.02 -7.99 -17.72
N THR A 250 -10.69 -7.94 -17.57
CA THR A 250 -9.98 -6.71 -17.13
C THR A 250 -10.26 -5.55 -18.09
N ARG A 251 -10.18 -5.77 -19.40
CA ARG A 251 -10.52 -4.77 -20.43
C ARG A 251 -11.97 -4.32 -20.31
N ALA A 252 -12.91 -5.27 -20.19
CA ALA A 252 -14.34 -4.98 -20.09
C ALA A 252 -14.68 -4.17 -18.83
N ILE A 253 -14.06 -4.50 -17.70
CA ILE A 253 -14.23 -3.72 -16.46
C ILE A 253 -13.64 -2.32 -16.64
N LEU A 254 -12.40 -2.18 -17.15
CA LEU A 254 -11.76 -0.88 -17.33
C LEU A 254 -12.57 0.03 -18.25
N SER A 255 -13.10 -0.47 -19.35
CA SER A 255 -13.89 0.30 -20.33
C SER A 255 -15.18 0.90 -19.72
N THR A 256 -15.67 0.38 -18.61
CA THR A 256 -16.77 0.96 -17.84
C THR A 256 -16.35 2.26 -17.16
N TYR A 257 -15.10 2.39 -16.75
CA TYR A 257 -14.60 3.53 -15.99
C TYR A 257 -13.85 4.54 -16.85
N LEU A 258 -13.12 4.06 -17.85
CA LEU A 258 -12.35 4.91 -18.78
C LEU A 258 -13.00 4.90 -20.17
N ASN A 259 -13.93 5.81 -20.38
CA ASN A 259 -14.63 5.99 -21.65
C ASN A 259 -15.07 7.47 -21.84
N PRO A 260 -15.41 7.91 -23.07
CA PRO A 260 -15.79 9.28 -23.32
C PRO A 260 -16.97 9.78 -22.48
N LYS A 261 -17.95 8.91 -22.22
CA LYS A 261 -19.14 9.28 -21.44
C LYS A 261 -18.82 9.68 -19.99
N SER A 262 -17.74 9.13 -19.44
CA SER A 262 -17.32 9.49 -18.06
C SER A 262 -16.85 10.96 -17.93
N ILE A 263 -16.56 11.64 -19.06
CA ILE A 263 -16.19 13.06 -19.10
C ILE A 263 -17.35 13.90 -19.63
N ASP A 264 -18.00 13.45 -20.74
CA ASP A 264 -18.92 14.25 -21.52
C ASP A 264 -20.36 14.20 -21.01
N ASP A 265 -20.73 13.16 -20.25
CA ASP A 265 -22.09 12.94 -19.77
C ASP A 265 -22.15 13.01 -18.23
N PRO A 266 -22.63 14.13 -17.65
CA PRO A 266 -22.80 14.28 -16.20
C PRO A 266 -23.76 13.26 -15.57
N SER A 267 -24.63 12.65 -16.40
CA SER A 267 -25.58 11.62 -15.95
C SER A 267 -24.98 10.21 -15.98
N TYR A 268 -23.77 10.06 -16.53
CA TYR A 268 -23.12 8.76 -16.64
C TYR A 268 -22.90 8.10 -15.27
N SER A 269 -23.29 6.84 -15.16
CA SER A 269 -23.08 6.04 -13.96
C SER A 269 -22.29 4.79 -14.30
N TYR A 270 -21.35 4.44 -13.44
CA TYR A 270 -20.59 3.19 -13.55
C TYR A 270 -21.44 1.94 -13.32
N CYS A 271 -22.58 2.09 -12.67
CA CYS A 271 -23.53 0.99 -12.39
C CYS A 271 -24.96 1.40 -12.79
N PRO A 272 -25.27 1.55 -14.09
CA PRO A 272 -26.58 2.07 -14.55
C PRO A 272 -27.76 1.14 -14.20
N GLN A 273 -27.50 -0.15 -13.91
CA GLN A 273 -28.53 -1.12 -13.55
C GLN A 273 -29.01 -1.01 -12.10
N LEU A 274 -28.30 -0.27 -11.25
CA LEU A 274 -28.65 -0.10 -9.86
C LEU A 274 -29.67 1.05 -9.68
N ASP A 275 -30.41 1.00 -8.56
CA ASP A 275 -31.26 2.11 -8.12
C ASP A 275 -30.48 3.42 -8.01
N GLU A 276 -31.17 4.57 -8.16
CA GLU A 276 -30.57 5.90 -8.10
C GLU A 276 -29.67 6.11 -6.86
N ARG A 277 -30.03 5.49 -5.75
CA ARG A 277 -29.26 5.55 -4.48
C ARG A 277 -27.89 4.85 -4.53
N PHE A 278 -27.69 3.97 -5.52
CA PHE A 278 -26.47 3.16 -5.68
C PHE A 278 -25.78 3.43 -7.03
N LYS A 279 -26.16 4.50 -7.72
CA LYS A 279 -25.48 4.93 -8.93
C LYS A 279 -24.21 5.67 -8.57
N TYR A 280 -23.08 5.02 -8.83
CA TYR A 280 -21.77 5.63 -8.64
C TYR A 280 -21.42 6.49 -9.86
N ARG A 281 -21.14 7.77 -9.62
CA ARG A 281 -20.77 8.77 -10.64
C ARG A 281 -19.46 9.41 -10.26
N PRO A 282 -18.70 9.99 -11.23
CA PRO A 282 -17.60 10.86 -10.88
C PRO A 282 -18.11 11.99 -9.96
N PRO A 283 -17.38 12.34 -8.90
CA PRO A 283 -17.77 13.45 -8.04
C PRO A 283 -17.71 14.77 -8.83
N PRO A 284 -18.46 15.80 -8.40
CA PRO A 284 -18.34 17.14 -8.97
C PRO A 284 -16.90 17.65 -8.79
N GLU A 285 -16.48 18.54 -9.70
CA GLU A 285 -15.12 19.09 -9.65
C GLU A 285 -14.83 19.75 -8.30
N GLY A 286 -13.70 19.42 -7.70
CA GLY A 286 -13.31 19.87 -6.37
C GLY A 286 -11.84 19.64 -6.07
N GLU A 287 -11.46 19.93 -4.84
CA GLU A 287 -10.14 19.64 -4.31
C GLU A 287 -9.98 18.13 -3.96
N LYS A 288 -8.74 17.66 -3.79
CA LYS A 288 -8.43 16.27 -3.47
C LYS A 288 -9.24 15.73 -2.29
N ASP A 289 -9.40 16.52 -1.23
CA ASP A 289 -10.08 16.09 0.00
C ASP A 289 -11.58 15.85 -0.21
N SER A 290 -12.22 16.57 -1.14
CA SER A 290 -13.62 16.32 -1.51
C SER A 290 -13.81 14.95 -2.16
N TYR A 291 -12.82 14.48 -2.93
CA TYR A 291 -12.85 13.15 -3.55
C TYR A 291 -12.62 12.01 -2.55
N SER A 292 -11.88 12.25 -1.49
CA SER A 292 -11.63 11.26 -0.44
C SER A 292 -12.85 11.04 0.48
N THR A 293 -13.73 12.04 0.59
CA THR A 293 -14.93 12.01 1.44
C THR A 293 -16.21 11.65 0.70
N PHE A 294 -16.19 11.69 -0.65
CA PHE A 294 -17.31 11.35 -1.53
C PHE A 294 -17.55 9.84 -1.56
#